data_e46cca378c9c269fd8732c141e775b4a
#
_entry.id   e46cca378c9c269fd8732c141e775b4a
#
_cell.length_a   1.000
_cell.length_b   1.000
_cell.length_c   1.000
_cell.angle_alpha   90.00
_cell.angle_beta   90.00
_cell.angle_gamma   90.00
#
_symmetry.space_group_name_H-M   'P 1'
#
loop_
_entity.id
_entity.type
_entity.pdbx_description
1 polymer ?
#
loop_
_entity_poly.entity_id
_entity_poly.type
_entity_poly.pdbx_seq_one_letter_code
_entity_poly.pdbx_strand_id
1 'polypeptide(L)'
;MAVKRHYFKTQRRLGLELPGLGKSGALSRRPYPPGESGNKRKKYSDYALRLEEKQKLRLNYILTERQLRRFIRDSKTGQPANWVNSLASRLERRLDNVVFRLGFAPSIPAARQLVSHGHILVDGKKVDISSFVVKKDQEISLKDKALKNQTVLQGLQKPRLDLPDYLRKEDKDGKVVGIVQALPGLEHIPFPFDAGLFTEYYAARKA
;
A
#
# COMPACT_ATOMS: atom_id res chain seq x y z
N MET A 1 15.78 -5.68 15.12
CA MET A 1 15.14 -6.95 14.71
C MET A 1 13.87 -6.66 13.93
N ALA A 2 13.71 -7.21 12.72
CA ALA A 2 12.46 -7.09 11.95
C ALA A 2 11.40 -7.98 12.62
N VAL A 3 10.32 -7.38 13.09
CA VAL A 3 9.18 -8.11 13.67
C VAL A 3 8.60 -9.02 12.60
N LYS A 4 8.61 -10.34 12.84
CA LYS A 4 8.02 -11.34 11.94
C LYS A 4 6.52 -11.09 11.83
N ARG A 5 6.09 -10.47 10.72
CA ARG A 5 4.68 -10.13 10.50
C ARG A 5 3.93 -11.35 9.94
N HIS A 6 2.89 -11.75 10.63
CA HIS A 6 2.01 -12.85 10.21
C HIS A 6 0.87 -12.31 9.34
N TYR A 7 1.10 -12.11 8.05
CA TYR A 7 0.14 -11.49 7.12
C TYR A 7 -1.23 -12.19 7.08
N PHE A 8 -1.29 -13.52 7.09
CA PHE A 8 -2.56 -14.25 7.17
C PHE A 8 -3.33 -13.97 8.48
N LYS A 9 -2.64 -13.95 9.62
CA LYS A 9 -3.30 -13.61 10.91
C LYS A 9 -3.82 -12.18 10.91
N THR A 10 -3.10 -11.27 10.28
CA THR A 10 -3.49 -9.86 10.14
C THR A 10 -4.77 -9.71 9.32
N GLN A 11 -4.83 -10.33 8.15
CA GLN A 11 -6.01 -10.30 7.27
C GLN A 11 -7.22 -10.96 7.95
N ARG A 12 -7.04 -12.13 8.56
CA ARG A 12 -8.10 -12.81 9.33
C ARG A 12 -8.63 -11.98 10.49
N ARG A 13 -7.77 -11.23 11.19
CA ARG A 13 -8.19 -10.34 12.28
C ARG A 13 -9.12 -9.24 11.81
N LEU A 14 -8.87 -8.69 10.62
CA LEU A 14 -9.66 -7.63 9.99
C LEU A 14 -10.84 -8.16 9.18
N GLY A 15 -10.94 -9.48 8.97
CA GLY A 15 -11.95 -10.07 8.10
C GLY A 15 -11.85 -9.60 6.66
N LEU A 16 -10.68 -9.13 6.22
CA LEU A 16 -10.46 -8.50 4.94
C LEU A 16 -9.12 -8.92 4.32
N GLU A 17 -9.11 -9.21 3.02
CA GLU A 17 -7.87 -9.37 2.28
C GLU A 17 -7.25 -8.02 1.94
N LEU A 18 -5.96 -7.89 2.25
CA LEU A 18 -5.18 -6.70 1.99
C LEU A 18 -4.16 -6.99 0.88
N PRO A 19 -4.38 -6.47 -0.35
CA PRO A 19 -3.54 -6.82 -1.51
C PRO A 19 -2.06 -6.50 -1.30
N GLY A 20 -1.74 -5.39 -0.63
CA GLY A 20 -0.36 -4.97 -0.37
C GLY A 20 0.47 -5.98 0.42
N LEU A 21 -0.16 -6.89 1.16
CA LEU A 21 0.55 -7.92 1.95
C LEU A 21 1.03 -9.12 1.12
N GLY A 22 0.61 -9.25 -0.14
CA GLY A 22 1.14 -10.21 -1.08
C GLY A 22 0.68 -11.67 -0.89
N LYS A 23 -0.20 -11.97 0.05
CA LYS A 23 -0.74 -13.31 0.28
C LYS A 23 -2.26 -13.29 0.21
N SER A 24 -2.84 -14.05 -0.73
CA SER A 24 -4.28 -14.27 -0.87
C SER A 24 -4.74 -15.56 -0.19
N GLY A 25 -6.06 -15.71 -0.06
CA GLY A 25 -6.67 -16.93 0.47
C GLY A 25 -6.56 -17.07 1.99
N ALA A 26 -6.32 -15.98 2.71
CA ALA A 26 -6.29 -15.99 4.17
C ALA A 26 -7.67 -16.31 4.75
N LEU A 27 -8.71 -15.74 4.17
CA LEU A 27 -10.12 -15.91 4.57
C LEU A 27 -10.72 -17.19 4.00
N SER A 28 -10.34 -17.60 2.79
CA SER A 28 -10.82 -18.86 2.17
C SER A 28 -10.39 -20.07 2.98
N ARG A 29 -9.17 -20.06 3.54
CA ARG A 29 -8.68 -21.16 4.37
C ARG A 29 -9.28 -21.19 5.78
N ARG A 30 -9.44 -20.03 6.39
CA ARG A 30 -9.94 -19.86 7.77
C ARG A 30 -10.69 -18.53 7.88
N PRO A 31 -12.04 -18.49 7.70
CA PRO A 31 -12.82 -17.25 7.66
C PRO A 31 -13.09 -16.60 9.02
N TYR A 32 -12.36 -16.98 10.04
CA TYR A 32 -12.52 -16.49 11.40
C TYR A 32 -11.22 -15.86 11.93
N PRO A 33 -11.32 -14.91 12.88
CA PRO A 33 -10.16 -14.28 13.50
C PRO A 33 -9.20 -15.28 14.14
N PRO A 34 -7.91 -14.95 14.27
CA PRO A 34 -6.95 -15.82 14.93
C PRO A 34 -7.14 -15.83 16.44
N GLY A 35 -6.84 -16.95 17.06
CA GLY A 35 -6.92 -17.17 18.51
C GLY A 35 -7.99 -18.21 18.87
N GLU A 36 -8.04 -18.57 20.14
CA GLU A 36 -8.95 -19.59 20.68
C GLU A 36 -10.43 -19.19 20.55
N SER A 37 -10.72 -17.91 20.75
CA SER A 37 -12.08 -17.35 20.66
C SER A 37 -12.46 -16.86 19.26
N GLY A 38 -11.76 -17.30 18.21
CA GLY A 38 -11.99 -16.82 16.83
C GLY A 38 -13.40 -17.05 16.31
N ASN A 39 -14.05 -18.15 16.72
CA ASN A 39 -15.41 -18.51 16.30
C ASN A 39 -16.52 -17.87 17.15
N LYS A 40 -16.17 -17.17 18.24
CA LYS A 40 -17.18 -16.48 19.08
C LYS A 40 -17.63 -15.19 18.40
N ARG A 41 -18.93 -14.91 18.44
CA ARG A 41 -19.51 -13.65 17.95
C ARG A 41 -18.90 -12.47 18.71
N LYS A 42 -18.29 -11.53 18.00
CA LYS A 42 -17.76 -10.30 18.58
C LYS A 42 -18.81 -9.21 18.52
N LYS A 43 -19.02 -8.51 19.64
CA LYS A 43 -19.72 -7.24 19.65
C LYS A 43 -18.69 -6.13 19.40
N TYR A 44 -18.87 -5.39 18.31
CA TYR A 44 -18.00 -4.26 18.00
C TYR A 44 -18.52 -3.01 18.69
N SER A 45 -17.63 -2.32 19.40
CA SER A 45 -17.89 -0.95 19.85
C SER A 45 -17.56 0.04 18.73
N ASP A 46 -18.13 1.24 18.79
CA ASP A 46 -17.83 2.32 17.82
C ASP A 46 -16.34 2.62 17.73
N TYR A 47 -15.66 2.58 18.87
CA TYR A 47 -14.21 2.72 18.90
C TYR A 47 -13.49 1.59 18.12
N ALA A 48 -13.98 0.36 18.24
CA ALA A 48 -13.37 -0.77 17.53
C ALA A 48 -13.52 -0.64 16.02
N LEU A 49 -14.68 -0.18 15.52
CA LEU A 49 -14.93 0.06 14.10
C LEU A 49 -13.98 1.14 13.57
N ARG A 50 -13.90 2.28 14.24
CA ARG A 50 -12.96 3.37 13.86
C ARG A 50 -11.49 2.92 13.89
N LEU A 51 -11.12 2.12 14.89
CA LEU A 51 -9.77 1.56 14.99
C LEU A 51 -9.47 0.59 13.85
N GLU A 52 -10.44 -0.23 13.43
CA GLU A 52 -10.26 -1.18 12.33
C GLU A 52 -10.00 -0.47 11.00
N GLU A 53 -10.71 0.62 10.69
CA GLU A 53 -10.46 1.41 9.48
C GLU A 53 -9.03 1.95 9.45
N LYS A 54 -8.58 2.51 10.55
CA LYS A 54 -7.18 2.94 10.67
C LYS A 54 -6.20 1.78 10.48
N GLN A 55 -6.51 0.60 11.04
CA GLN A 55 -5.63 -0.57 10.91
C GLN A 55 -5.59 -1.13 9.49
N LYS A 56 -6.70 -1.13 8.75
CA LYS A 56 -6.73 -1.53 7.33
C LYS A 56 -5.69 -0.74 6.54
N LEU A 57 -5.75 0.59 6.63
CA LEU A 57 -4.86 1.48 5.91
C LEU A 57 -3.40 1.29 6.36
N ARG A 58 -3.13 1.32 7.66
CA ARG A 58 -1.79 1.15 8.20
C ARG A 58 -1.14 -0.18 7.80
N LEU A 59 -1.92 -1.26 7.79
CA LEU A 59 -1.41 -2.60 7.54
C LEU A 59 -1.23 -2.87 6.06
N ASN A 60 -2.14 -2.41 5.19
CA ASN A 60 -1.98 -2.58 3.75
C ASN A 60 -0.70 -1.90 3.23
N TYR A 61 -0.47 -0.64 3.60
CA TYR A 61 0.74 0.10 3.20
C TYR A 61 1.96 -0.17 4.10
N ILE A 62 1.82 -1.09 5.09
CA ILE A 62 2.90 -1.50 6.00
C ILE A 62 3.58 -0.30 6.67
N LEU A 63 2.77 0.60 7.19
CA LEU A 63 3.22 1.78 7.90
C LEU A 63 3.37 1.51 9.40
N THR A 64 4.32 2.20 10.03
CA THR A 64 4.31 2.37 11.48
C THR A 64 3.28 3.45 11.87
N GLU A 65 2.82 3.43 13.10
CA GLU A 65 1.89 4.46 13.62
C GLU A 65 2.48 5.86 13.48
N ARG A 66 3.77 5.99 13.78
CA ARG A 66 4.50 7.26 13.67
C ARG A 66 4.52 7.79 12.21
N GLN A 67 4.73 6.91 11.24
CA GLN A 67 4.69 7.28 9.83
C GLN A 67 3.29 7.71 9.40
N LEU A 68 2.25 6.95 9.78
CA LEU A 68 0.87 7.29 9.43
C LEU A 68 0.48 8.66 10.00
N ARG A 69 0.78 8.92 11.27
CA ARG A 69 0.52 10.24 11.90
C ARG A 69 1.25 11.38 11.19
N ARG A 70 2.49 11.16 10.75
CA ARG A 70 3.22 12.15 9.96
C ARG A 70 2.50 12.45 8.65
N PHE A 71 2.10 11.42 7.89
CA PHE A 71 1.33 11.61 6.65
C PHE A 71 0.01 12.35 6.87
N ILE A 72 -0.71 12.05 7.94
CA ILE A 72 -1.97 12.74 8.30
C ILE A 72 -1.70 14.22 8.57
N ARG A 73 -0.70 14.54 9.40
CA ARG A 73 -0.33 15.93 9.69
C ARG A 73 0.02 16.70 8.43
N ASP A 74 0.89 16.13 7.60
CA ASP A 74 1.32 16.75 6.35
C ASP A 74 0.15 16.94 5.35
N SER A 75 -0.85 16.05 5.38
CA SER A 75 -2.05 16.15 4.54
C SER A 75 -3.02 17.21 5.06
N LYS A 76 -3.19 17.34 6.37
CA LYS A 76 -4.03 18.38 6.99
C LYS A 76 -3.47 19.78 6.76
N THR A 77 -2.16 19.95 6.78
CA THR A 77 -1.50 21.24 6.53
C THR A 77 -1.70 21.71 5.08
N GLY A 78 -1.72 20.78 4.11
CA GLY A 78 -1.84 21.12 2.69
C GLY A 78 -3.25 21.39 2.22
N GLN A 79 -4.24 20.60 2.65
CA GLN A 79 -5.65 20.69 2.24
C GLN A 79 -6.59 20.28 3.39
N PRO A 80 -6.90 21.20 4.32
CA PRO A 80 -7.67 20.86 5.51
C PRO A 80 -9.07 20.28 5.23
N ALA A 81 -9.76 20.78 4.20
CA ALA A 81 -11.12 20.34 3.85
C ALA A 81 -11.16 18.92 3.29
N ASN A 82 -10.14 18.48 2.56
CA ASN A 82 -10.09 17.19 1.87
C ASN A 82 -8.83 16.38 2.19
N TRP A 83 -8.41 16.47 3.45
CA TRP A 83 -7.14 15.88 3.90
C TRP A 83 -7.06 14.36 3.75
N VAL A 84 -8.20 13.64 3.81
CA VAL A 84 -8.22 12.17 3.66
C VAL A 84 -7.89 11.79 2.22
N ASN A 85 -8.42 12.53 1.24
CA ASN A 85 -8.09 12.34 -0.16
C ASN A 85 -6.61 12.66 -0.44
N SER A 86 -6.11 13.76 0.13
CA SER A 86 -4.68 14.11 0.07
C SER A 86 -3.80 13.03 0.70
N LEU A 87 -4.23 12.44 1.83
CA LEU A 87 -3.55 11.31 2.46
C LEU A 87 -3.51 10.09 1.53
N ALA A 88 -4.66 9.71 0.95
CA ALA A 88 -4.74 8.60 0.00
C ALA A 88 -3.80 8.84 -1.19
N SER A 89 -3.83 10.04 -1.76
CA SER A 89 -2.94 10.44 -2.85
C SER A 89 -1.46 10.27 -2.49
N ARG A 90 -1.06 10.69 -1.30
CA ARG A 90 0.33 10.53 -0.84
C ARG A 90 0.71 9.07 -0.61
N LEU A 91 -0.21 8.25 -0.09
CA LEU A 91 0.03 6.83 0.15
C LEU A 91 0.12 6.03 -1.15
N GLU A 92 -0.76 6.30 -2.09
CA GLU A 92 -0.74 5.64 -3.41
C GLU A 92 0.49 6.02 -4.24
N ARG A 93 1.01 7.23 -4.11
CA ARG A 93 2.22 7.69 -4.81
C ARG A 93 3.54 7.31 -4.12
N ARG A 94 3.52 6.60 -3.02
CA ARG A 94 4.77 6.07 -2.41
C ARG A 94 5.45 5.11 -3.39
N LEU A 95 6.76 5.21 -3.52
CA LEU A 95 7.52 4.42 -4.46
C LEU A 95 7.36 2.90 -4.25
N ASP A 96 7.30 2.44 -2.98
CA ASP A 96 7.04 1.04 -2.67
C ASP A 96 5.65 0.58 -3.16
N ASN A 97 4.64 1.43 -3.06
CA ASN A 97 3.30 1.14 -3.55
C ASN A 97 3.24 1.23 -5.09
N VAL A 98 3.82 2.27 -5.70
CA VAL A 98 3.84 2.41 -7.17
C VAL A 98 4.53 1.21 -7.83
N VAL A 99 5.67 0.76 -7.30
CA VAL A 99 6.38 -0.44 -7.78
C VAL A 99 5.49 -1.70 -7.68
N PHE A 100 4.72 -1.83 -6.59
CA PHE A 100 3.76 -2.90 -6.43
C PHE A 100 2.58 -2.79 -7.42
N ARG A 101 1.99 -1.61 -7.60
CA ARG A 101 0.89 -1.35 -8.54
C ARG A 101 1.29 -1.57 -9.99
N LEU A 102 2.51 -1.22 -10.36
CA LEU A 102 3.07 -1.52 -11.67
C LEU A 102 3.35 -3.02 -11.89
N GLY A 103 3.13 -3.86 -10.88
CA GLY A 103 3.40 -5.29 -10.98
C GLY A 103 4.89 -5.65 -11.02
N PHE A 104 5.80 -4.73 -10.71
CA PHE A 104 7.23 -5.05 -10.59
C PHE A 104 7.55 -5.91 -9.36
N ALA A 105 6.60 -6.01 -8.43
CA ALA A 105 6.71 -6.86 -7.26
C ALA A 105 5.35 -7.44 -6.87
N PRO A 106 5.30 -8.68 -6.32
CA PRO A 106 4.05 -9.33 -5.92
C PRO A 106 3.46 -8.79 -4.62
N SER A 107 4.15 -7.89 -3.93
CA SER A 107 3.71 -7.31 -2.65
C SER A 107 4.49 -6.05 -2.30
N ILE A 108 3.95 -5.21 -1.42
CA ILE A 108 4.64 -4.02 -0.90
C ILE A 108 5.95 -4.38 -0.16
N PRO A 109 6.04 -5.46 0.66
CA PRO A 109 7.33 -5.86 1.23
C PRO A 109 8.38 -6.21 0.19
N ALA A 110 8.00 -6.92 -0.88
CA ALA A 110 8.91 -7.25 -1.97
C ALA A 110 9.32 -5.97 -2.75
N ALA A 111 8.37 -5.06 -3.01
CA ALA A 111 8.66 -3.76 -3.60
C ALA A 111 9.66 -2.96 -2.77
N ARG A 112 9.48 -2.91 -1.44
CA ARG A 112 10.44 -2.27 -0.53
C ARG A 112 11.84 -2.85 -0.62
N GLN A 113 11.94 -4.15 -0.73
CA GLN A 113 13.22 -4.83 -0.88
C GLN A 113 13.88 -4.44 -2.20
N LEU A 114 13.14 -4.42 -3.31
CA LEU A 114 13.65 -3.98 -4.62
C LEU A 114 14.14 -2.52 -4.57
N VAL A 115 13.36 -1.64 -3.96
CA VAL A 115 13.75 -0.22 -3.79
C VAL A 115 15.02 -0.10 -2.94
N SER A 116 15.04 -0.69 -1.74
CA SER A 116 16.17 -0.55 -0.81
C SER A 116 17.45 -1.19 -1.34
N HIS A 117 17.34 -2.21 -2.19
CA HIS A 117 18.49 -2.78 -2.90
C HIS A 117 18.92 -1.96 -4.12
N GLY A 118 18.23 -0.83 -4.40
CA GLY A 118 18.58 0.11 -5.47
C GLY A 118 18.37 -0.46 -6.88
N HIS A 119 17.33 -1.26 -7.05
CA HIS A 119 16.93 -1.83 -8.34
C HIS A 119 15.96 -0.94 -9.12
N ILE A 120 15.45 0.13 -8.50
CA ILE A 120 14.48 1.06 -9.07
C ILE A 120 15.15 2.36 -9.47
N LEU A 121 14.76 2.86 -10.64
CA LEU A 121 15.13 4.17 -11.15
C LEU A 121 13.88 5.05 -11.22
N VAL A 122 14.02 6.31 -10.87
CA VAL A 122 13.01 7.36 -11.08
C VAL A 122 13.68 8.43 -11.94
N ASP A 123 13.10 8.72 -13.11
CA ASP A 123 13.69 9.61 -14.12
C ASP A 123 15.15 9.27 -14.43
N GLY A 124 15.44 7.96 -14.58
CA GLY A 124 16.80 7.45 -14.84
C GLY A 124 17.74 7.46 -13.64
N LYS A 125 17.36 8.03 -12.50
CA LYS A 125 18.20 8.14 -11.29
C LYS A 125 17.84 7.05 -10.28
N LYS A 126 18.85 6.43 -9.67
CA LYS A 126 18.67 5.45 -8.61
C LYS A 126 17.98 6.08 -7.38
N VAL A 127 16.87 5.47 -6.94
CA VAL A 127 16.19 5.82 -5.69
C VAL A 127 16.10 4.57 -4.81
N ASP A 128 16.61 4.64 -3.58
CA ASP A 128 16.62 3.53 -2.62
C ASP A 128 15.73 3.78 -1.38
N ILE A 129 15.01 4.92 -1.37
CA ILE A 129 14.08 5.31 -0.31
C ILE A 129 12.67 4.85 -0.66
N SER A 130 12.17 3.81 -0.01
CA SER A 130 10.84 3.24 -0.26
C SER A 130 9.68 4.20 0.03
N SER A 131 9.88 5.19 0.90
CA SER A 131 8.90 6.22 1.23
C SER A 131 8.93 7.43 0.30
N PHE A 132 9.78 7.43 -0.72
CA PHE A 132 9.80 8.49 -1.72
C PHE A 132 8.43 8.65 -2.35
N VAL A 133 7.93 9.87 -2.45
CA VAL A 133 6.62 10.18 -3.05
C VAL A 133 6.86 10.59 -4.50
N VAL A 134 6.44 9.74 -5.41
CA VAL A 134 6.56 9.97 -6.86
C VAL A 134 5.64 11.12 -7.26
N LYS A 135 6.15 12.02 -8.08
CA LYS A 135 5.38 13.16 -8.63
C LYS A 135 4.67 12.75 -9.92
N LYS A 136 3.71 13.59 -10.34
CA LYS A 136 3.10 13.46 -11.66
C LYS A 136 4.19 13.53 -12.75
N ASP A 137 4.00 12.79 -13.80
CA ASP A 137 4.84 12.69 -15.01
C ASP A 137 6.24 12.10 -14.77
N GLN A 138 6.55 11.61 -13.55
CA GLN A 138 7.80 10.90 -13.30
C GLN A 138 7.76 9.45 -13.83
N GLU A 139 8.87 9.04 -14.42
CA GLU A 139 9.08 7.71 -14.97
C GLU A 139 9.71 6.78 -13.93
N ILE A 140 9.15 5.59 -13.78
CA ILE A 140 9.66 4.54 -12.90
C ILE A 140 10.09 3.36 -13.76
N SER A 141 11.35 2.97 -13.67
CA SER A 141 11.92 1.85 -14.42
C SER A 141 12.75 0.93 -13.54
N LEU A 142 13.02 -0.27 -14.07
CA LEU A 142 13.86 -1.27 -13.45
C LEU A 142 15.28 -1.19 -14.01
N LYS A 143 16.28 -1.42 -13.16
CA LYS A 143 17.65 -1.68 -13.65
C LYS A 143 17.73 -3.02 -14.35
N ASP A 144 18.60 -3.16 -15.33
CA ASP A 144 18.79 -4.39 -16.12
C ASP A 144 19.07 -5.62 -15.24
N LYS A 145 19.83 -5.45 -14.18
CA LYS A 145 20.08 -6.53 -13.20
C LYS A 145 18.80 -7.00 -12.49
N ALA A 146 17.82 -6.13 -12.32
CA ALA A 146 16.55 -6.47 -11.67
C ALA A 146 15.62 -7.28 -12.56
N LEU A 147 15.70 -7.15 -13.86
CA LEU A 147 14.89 -7.91 -14.84
C LEU A 147 15.12 -9.43 -14.75
N LYS A 148 16.29 -9.85 -14.28
CA LYS A 148 16.64 -11.27 -14.04
C LYS A 148 16.14 -11.80 -12.70
N ASN A 149 15.55 -10.95 -11.86
CA ASN A 149 15.09 -11.34 -10.53
C ASN A 149 13.77 -12.09 -10.62
N GLN A 150 13.70 -13.30 -10.06
CA GLN A 150 12.48 -14.12 -10.04
C GLN A 150 11.27 -13.38 -9.44
N THR A 151 11.48 -12.55 -8.41
CA THR A 151 10.41 -11.76 -7.79
C THR A 151 9.80 -10.78 -8.79
N VAL A 152 10.63 -10.15 -9.63
CA VAL A 152 10.16 -9.22 -10.68
C VAL A 152 9.43 -9.99 -11.77
N LEU A 153 9.99 -11.10 -12.25
CA LEU A 153 9.37 -11.94 -13.28
C LEU A 153 7.98 -12.44 -12.82
N GLN A 154 7.87 -12.93 -11.60
CA GLN A 154 6.59 -13.35 -11.03
C GLN A 154 5.57 -12.21 -10.92
N GLY A 155 6.02 -11.02 -10.54
CA GLY A 155 5.16 -9.84 -10.44
C GLY A 155 4.64 -9.39 -11.80
N LEU A 156 5.48 -9.41 -12.84
CA LEU A 156 5.11 -9.03 -14.21
C LEU A 156 4.17 -10.06 -14.86
N GLN A 157 4.42 -11.35 -14.65
CA GLN A 157 3.60 -12.42 -15.22
C GLN A 157 2.21 -12.50 -14.58
N LYS A 158 2.12 -12.29 -13.27
CA LYS A 158 0.87 -12.37 -12.52
C LYS A 158 0.75 -11.18 -11.57
N PRO A 159 0.40 -10.00 -12.08
CA PRO A 159 0.13 -8.85 -11.24
C PRO A 159 -1.04 -9.15 -10.31
N ARG A 160 -0.97 -8.69 -9.09
CA ARG A 160 -1.97 -8.97 -8.06
C ARG A 160 -3.20 -8.09 -8.16
N LEU A 161 -3.04 -6.92 -8.72
CA LEU A 161 -4.08 -5.92 -8.95
C LEU A 161 -3.99 -5.45 -10.39
N ASP A 162 -5.12 -5.06 -10.93
CA ASP A 162 -5.18 -4.37 -12.20
C ASP A 162 -4.44 -3.03 -12.11
N LEU A 163 -3.92 -2.59 -13.25
CA LEU A 163 -3.23 -1.30 -13.34
C LEU A 163 -4.26 -0.19 -13.13
N PRO A 164 -4.11 0.66 -12.11
CA PRO A 164 -5.03 1.76 -11.89
C PRO A 164 -4.84 2.85 -12.97
N ASP A 165 -5.89 3.61 -13.23
CA ASP A 165 -5.96 4.66 -14.27
C ASP A 165 -4.97 5.83 -14.06
N TYR A 166 -4.52 6.07 -12.82
CA TYR A 166 -3.48 7.08 -12.55
C TYR A 166 -2.05 6.62 -12.92
N LEU A 167 -1.87 5.34 -13.29
CA LEU A 167 -0.60 4.78 -13.75
C LEU A 167 -0.70 4.31 -15.20
N ARG A 168 0.34 4.55 -15.97
CA ARG A 168 0.48 4.04 -17.33
C ARG A 168 1.75 3.20 -17.44
N LYS A 169 1.70 2.14 -18.21
CA LYS A 169 2.87 1.35 -18.61
C LYS A 169 3.17 1.63 -20.07
N GLU A 170 4.43 1.84 -20.35
CA GLU A 170 4.97 1.97 -21.71
C GLU A 170 6.13 0.99 -21.87
N ASP A 171 6.33 0.50 -23.08
CA ASP A 171 7.54 -0.23 -23.42
C ASP A 171 8.48 0.75 -24.13
N LYS A 172 9.61 1.04 -23.50
CA LYS A 172 10.67 1.90 -24.05
C LYS A 172 11.93 1.04 -24.20
N ASP A 173 12.36 0.83 -25.42
CA ASP A 173 13.57 0.05 -25.73
C ASP A 173 13.58 -1.37 -25.12
N GLY A 174 12.42 -2.05 -25.12
CA GLY A 174 12.28 -3.38 -24.53
C GLY A 174 12.28 -3.40 -23.00
N LYS A 175 12.10 -2.24 -22.36
CA LYS A 175 11.96 -2.11 -20.90
C LYS A 175 10.60 -1.54 -20.53
N VAL A 176 9.93 -2.21 -19.60
CA VAL A 176 8.68 -1.71 -19.07
C VAL A 176 8.93 -0.52 -18.15
N VAL A 177 8.39 0.63 -18.52
CA VAL A 177 8.45 1.88 -17.77
C VAL A 177 7.04 2.21 -17.26
N GLY A 178 6.92 2.57 -15.99
CA GLY A 178 5.70 3.07 -15.40
C GLY A 178 5.71 4.59 -15.30
N ILE A 179 4.60 5.23 -15.59
CA ILE A 179 4.45 6.70 -15.52
C ILE A 179 3.26 7.03 -14.64
N VAL A 180 3.40 8.01 -13.75
CA VAL A 180 2.30 8.57 -12.96
C VAL A 180 1.63 9.68 -13.77
N GLN A 181 0.51 9.38 -14.42
CA GLN A 181 -0.18 10.35 -15.31
C GLN A 181 -1.18 11.27 -14.59
N ALA A 182 -1.69 10.84 -13.44
CA ALA A 182 -2.66 11.62 -12.66
C ALA A 182 -2.39 11.50 -11.16
N LEU A 183 -3.00 12.38 -10.37
CA LEU A 183 -2.94 12.28 -8.91
C LEU A 183 -4.02 11.30 -8.42
N PRO A 184 -3.66 10.20 -7.74
CA PRO A 184 -4.64 9.27 -7.20
C PRO A 184 -5.45 9.89 -6.06
N GLY A 185 -6.68 9.38 -5.87
CA GLY A 185 -7.57 9.75 -4.78
C GLY A 185 -7.99 8.55 -3.92
N LEU A 186 -9.05 8.73 -3.13
CA LEU A 186 -9.61 7.69 -2.25
C LEU A 186 -10.10 6.47 -3.03
N GLU A 187 -10.63 6.68 -4.24
CA GLU A 187 -11.16 5.65 -5.15
C GLU A 187 -10.11 4.62 -5.55
N HIS A 188 -8.83 4.97 -5.47
CA HIS A 188 -7.73 4.08 -5.85
C HIS A 188 -7.25 3.17 -4.71
N ILE A 189 -7.79 3.32 -3.49
CA ILE A 189 -7.49 2.41 -2.38
C ILE A 189 -8.05 1.02 -2.72
N PRO A 190 -7.22 -0.04 -2.76
CA PRO A 190 -7.60 -1.34 -3.31
C PRO A 190 -8.35 -2.25 -2.33
N PHE A 191 -9.06 -1.68 -1.38
CA PHE A 191 -9.87 -2.40 -0.39
C PHE A 191 -10.98 -1.49 0.16
N PRO A 192 -12.09 -2.06 0.68
CA PRO A 192 -13.16 -1.28 1.30
C PRO A 192 -12.64 -0.43 2.46
N PHE A 193 -12.77 0.89 2.32
CA PHE A 193 -12.27 1.87 3.28
C PHE A 193 -13.31 2.95 3.55
N ASP A 194 -13.66 3.12 4.82
CA ASP A 194 -14.57 4.18 5.28
C ASP A 194 -13.78 5.39 5.78
N ALA A 195 -13.80 6.45 4.98
CA ALA A 195 -13.11 7.71 5.28
C ALA A 195 -13.76 8.46 6.47
N GLY A 196 -15.06 8.27 6.71
CA GLY A 196 -15.78 8.87 7.83
C GLY A 196 -15.30 8.32 9.16
N LEU A 197 -15.37 6.99 9.33
CA LEU A 197 -14.89 6.31 10.54
C LEU A 197 -13.39 6.56 10.79
N PHE A 198 -12.60 6.62 9.73
CA PHE A 198 -11.17 6.97 9.83
C PHE A 198 -10.97 8.40 10.35
N THR A 199 -11.74 9.35 9.82
CA THR A 199 -11.68 10.77 10.25
C THR A 199 -12.07 10.92 11.69
N GLU A 200 -13.17 10.29 12.12
CA GLU A 200 -13.64 10.28 13.50
C GLU A 200 -12.61 9.72 14.48
N TYR A 201 -11.88 8.66 14.08
CA TYR A 201 -10.80 8.12 14.92
C TYR A 201 -9.74 9.16 15.26
N TYR A 202 -9.37 10.01 14.31
CA TYR A 202 -8.36 11.05 14.51
C TYR A 202 -8.91 12.40 14.98
N ALA A 203 -10.22 12.64 14.85
CA ALA A 203 -10.88 13.81 15.47
C ALA A 203 -10.96 13.66 17.00
N ALA A 204 -11.27 12.46 17.47
CA ALA A 204 -11.32 12.15 18.91
C ALA A 204 -9.92 12.15 19.60
N ARG A 205 -8.85 12.14 18.82
CA ARG A 205 -7.47 12.17 19.31
C ARG A 205 -6.75 13.33 18.65
N LYS A 206 -6.41 14.37 19.43
CA LYS A 206 -5.54 15.44 18.95
C LYS A 206 -4.27 14.81 18.34
N ALA A 207 -4.23 14.71 17.02
CA ALA A 207 -3.13 14.12 16.27
C ALA A 207 -2.11 15.20 15.94
#